data_2ea421501800b35789d3fa5e274fe93c
#
_entry.id   2ea421501800b35789d3fa5e274fe93c
#
_cell.length_a   1.000
_cell.length_b   1.000
_cell.length_c   1.000
_cell.angle_alpha   90.00
_cell.angle_beta   90.00
_cell.angle_gamma   90.00
#
_symmetry.space_group_name_H-M   'P 1'
#
loop_
_entity.id
_entity.type
_entity.pdbx_description
1 polymer ?
#
loop_
_entity_poly.entity_id
_entity_poly.type
_entity_poly.pdbx_seq_one_letter_code
_entity_poly.pdbx_strand_id
1 'polypeptide(L)'
;MIRGRSSQHVRAAVLLVLLPCLPATVGCARAVDGVPTGVTGDAFPESADELGALVVTEVPSGLPRLPDAELDPPAGAKAVDDIADYSEDPARERDVLEHYGYRQGWERFWGSGSGGPMTGVFVDQFSSRAGAVAYAEDLARNDAEHYDGVLHDNPPELPGGCRMLTVDDPEAQAALGGPAALAWCGHGPFSVAVTAVAASMDAAREEVLAVVEEQRDRLPP
;
A
#
# COMPACT_ATOMS: atom_id res chain seq x y z
N MET A 1 -43.34 50.72 -4.06
CA MET A 1 -44.61 51.11 -3.46
C MET A 1 -44.90 50.19 -2.31
N ILE A 2 -45.06 50.79 -1.14
CA ILE A 2 -45.82 50.42 0.07
C ILE A 2 -45.13 49.32 0.92
N ARG A 3 -44.37 49.68 1.99
CA ARG A 3 -44.68 50.25 3.34
C ARG A 3 -45.55 49.33 4.21
N GLY A 4 -44.99 48.97 5.37
CA GLY A 4 -45.73 48.88 6.61
C GLY A 4 -45.09 47.87 7.57
N ARG A 5 -44.37 48.30 8.53
CA ARG A 5 -44.56 48.60 9.96
C ARG A 5 -44.62 47.31 10.81
N SER A 6 -43.57 47.07 11.59
CA SER A 6 -43.45 47.47 13.00
C SER A 6 -44.53 46.97 13.97
N SER A 7 -44.16 46.08 14.89
CA SER A 7 -44.65 46.18 16.27
C SER A 7 -43.72 45.37 17.21
N GLN A 8 -43.13 46.12 18.14
CA GLN A 8 -42.45 45.63 19.35
C GLN A 8 -43.53 45.24 20.37
N HIS A 9 -43.29 44.19 21.11
CA HIS A 9 -43.77 44.14 22.51
C HIS A 9 -42.75 43.38 23.38
N VAL A 10 -42.40 44.08 24.44
CA VAL A 10 -41.49 43.86 25.54
C VAL A 10 -42.19 43.06 26.66
N ARG A 11 -41.35 42.42 27.51
CA ARG A 11 -41.61 41.92 28.89
C ARG A 11 -41.86 40.39 28.95
N ALA A 12 -41.29 39.61 29.85
CA ALA A 12 -40.74 39.89 31.19
C ALA A 12 -39.76 38.78 31.58
N ALA A 13 -38.79 39.10 32.41
CA ALA A 13 -37.85 38.26 33.08
C ALA A 13 -38.53 37.34 34.08
N VAL A 14 -38.15 36.05 34.06
CA VAL A 14 -38.22 35.17 35.24
C VAL A 14 -36.90 34.44 35.35
N LEU A 15 -36.16 34.89 36.37
CA LEU A 15 -34.93 34.22 36.82
C LEU A 15 -35.30 32.96 37.57
N LEU A 16 -35.04 31.79 36.98
CA LEU A 16 -35.06 30.52 37.73
C LEU A 16 -33.65 30.00 37.82
N VAL A 17 -33.06 30.18 39.00
CA VAL A 17 -31.74 29.60 39.37
C VAL A 17 -31.95 28.10 39.59
N LEU A 18 -31.58 27.29 38.59
CA LEU A 18 -31.43 25.84 38.74
C LEU A 18 -29.97 25.51 38.91
N LEU A 19 -29.60 25.10 40.14
CA LEU A 19 -28.29 24.45 40.42
C LEU A 19 -28.17 23.19 39.58
N PRO A 20 -27.08 23.02 38.80
CA PRO A 20 -26.78 21.73 38.23
C PRO A 20 -26.05 20.88 39.26
N CYS A 21 -26.72 19.81 39.76
CA CYS A 21 -26.04 18.67 40.35
C CYS A 21 -25.15 18.02 39.29
N LEU A 22 -23.84 18.22 39.37
CA LEU A 22 -22.85 17.43 38.65
C LEU A 22 -22.81 16.00 39.27
N PRO A 23 -23.12 14.95 38.50
CA PRO A 23 -22.75 13.61 38.90
C PRO A 23 -21.23 13.47 38.77
N ALA A 24 -20.53 13.28 39.89
CA ALA A 24 -19.15 12.84 39.89
C ALA A 24 -19.09 11.42 39.32
N THR A 25 -18.76 11.28 38.04
CA THR A 25 -18.38 10.00 37.44
C THR A 25 -17.02 9.63 38.01
N VAL A 26 -17.02 8.76 39.04
CA VAL A 26 -15.82 8.08 39.50
C VAL A 26 -15.43 7.10 38.36
N GLY A 27 -14.58 7.57 37.46
CA GLY A 27 -13.93 6.73 36.48
C GLY A 27 -12.96 5.82 37.24
N CYS A 28 -13.25 4.52 37.30
CA CYS A 28 -12.28 3.51 37.71
C CYS A 28 -11.15 3.52 36.66
N ALA A 29 -10.11 4.28 36.94
CA ALA A 29 -8.83 4.11 36.24
C ALA A 29 -8.26 2.76 36.70
N ARG A 30 -8.47 1.73 35.90
CA ARG A 30 -7.77 0.46 36.04
C ARG A 30 -6.37 0.69 35.47
N ALA A 31 -5.42 1.01 36.34
CA ALA A 31 -4.02 0.90 36.00
C ALA A 31 -3.72 -0.59 35.82
N VAL A 32 -3.54 -1.03 34.61
CA VAL A 32 -2.93 -2.32 34.32
C VAL A 32 -1.44 -2.08 34.44
N ASP A 33 -0.84 -2.47 35.55
CA ASP A 33 0.61 -2.63 35.70
C ASP A 33 1.04 -3.82 34.82
N GLY A 34 0.95 -3.68 33.52
CA GLY A 34 1.64 -4.50 32.57
C GLY A 34 2.99 -3.84 32.33
N VAL A 35 4.06 -4.41 32.87
CA VAL A 35 5.38 -4.19 32.31
C VAL A 35 5.23 -4.57 30.83
N PRO A 36 5.47 -3.67 29.85
CA PRO A 36 5.55 -4.09 28.47
C PRO A 36 6.71 -5.09 28.45
N THR A 37 6.41 -6.38 28.41
CA THR A 37 7.36 -7.34 27.88
C THR A 37 7.53 -6.87 26.44
N GLY A 38 8.57 -6.08 26.22
CA GLY A 38 9.04 -5.82 24.89
C GLY A 38 9.31 -7.19 24.31
N VAL A 39 8.36 -7.67 23.50
CA VAL A 39 8.72 -8.48 22.38
C VAL A 39 9.88 -7.67 21.81
N THR A 40 11.07 -8.25 21.71
CA THR A 40 12.13 -7.75 20.86
C THR A 40 11.50 -7.73 19.49
N GLY A 41 10.74 -6.65 19.23
CA GLY A 41 10.05 -6.45 17.97
C GLY A 41 11.14 -6.44 16.93
N ASP A 42 10.95 -7.20 15.89
CA ASP A 42 11.78 -7.12 14.72
C ASP A 42 11.88 -5.65 14.38
N ALA A 43 13.10 -5.10 14.52
CA ALA A 43 13.32 -3.69 14.29
C ALA A 43 13.01 -3.42 12.82
N PHE A 44 12.28 -2.35 12.55
CA PHE A 44 12.02 -1.96 11.16
C PHE A 44 13.36 -1.67 10.46
N PRO A 45 13.49 -2.05 9.17
CA PRO A 45 14.73 -1.78 8.44
C PRO A 45 15.04 -0.28 8.42
N GLU A 46 16.28 0.06 8.74
CA GLU A 46 16.78 1.44 8.76
C GLU A 46 17.50 1.82 7.46
N SER A 47 17.84 0.82 6.66
CA SER A 47 18.49 0.98 5.36
C SER A 47 17.82 0.14 4.28
N ALA A 48 18.02 0.52 3.02
CA ALA A 48 17.53 -0.23 1.88
C ALA A 48 18.12 -1.65 1.82
N ASP A 49 19.37 -1.86 2.21
CA ASP A 49 19.98 -3.19 2.26
C ASP A 49 19.32 -4.09 3.30
N GLU A 50 18.96 -3.54 4.47
CA GLU A 50 18.18 -4.27 5.48
C GLU A 50 16.79 -4.60 4.96
N LEU A 51 16.13 -3.67 4.26
CA LEU A 51 14.86 -3.94 3.60
C LEU A 51 15.02 -5.03 2.54
N GLY A 52 16.06 -4.97 1.71
CA GLY A 52 16.36 -5.96 0.70
C GLY A 52 16.59 -7.38 1.26
N ALA A 53 17.11 -7.49 2.48
CA ALA A 53 17.26 -8.78 3.18
C ALA A 53 15.91 -9.42 3.56
N LEU A 54 14.85 -8.61 3.68
CA LEU A 54 13.49 -9.08 3.96
C LEU A 54 12.71 -9.44 2.70
N VAL A 55 13.16 -9.05 1.51
CA VAL A 55 12.50 -9.41 0.25
C VAL A 55 12.71 -10.89 -0.05
N VAL A 56 11.65 -11.57 -0.51
CA VAL A 56 11.73 -13.00 -0.91
C VAL A 56 12.92 -13.25 -1.85
N THR A 57 13.54 -14.41 -1.74
CA THR A 57 14.75 -14.75 -2.51
C THR A 57 14.47 -15.72 -3.65
N GLU A 58 13.34 -16.40 -3.60
CA GLU A 58 12.89 -17.37 -4.58
C GLU A 58 11.40 -17.14 -4.83
N VAL A 59 10.88 -17.62 -5.94
CA VAL A 59 9.47 -17.55 -6.30
C VAL A 59 8.93 -18.94 -6.66
N PRO A 60 7.63 -19.22 -6.42
CA PRO A 60 7.01 -20.55 -6.63
C PRO A 60 7.17 -21.08 -8.04
N SER A 61 7.15 -20.22 -9.05
CA SER A 61 7.38 -20.61 -10.45
C SER A 61 8.77 -21.19 -10.71
N GLY A 62 9.72 -21.02 -9.78
CA GLY A 62 11.11 -21.44 -9.97
C GLY A 62 11.87 -20.67 -11.05
N LEU A 63 11.36 -19.51 -11.47
CA LEU A 63 12.05 -18.65 -12.42
C LEU A 63 13.41 -18.21 -11.86
N PRO A 64 14.45 -18.13 -12.69
CA PRO A 64 15.76 -17.65 -12.27
C PRO A 64 15.71 -16.19 -11.88
N ARG A 65 16.44 -15.82 -10.81
CA ARG A 65 16.63 -14.43 -10.40
C ARG A 65 17.33 -13.64 -11.51
N LEU A 66 16.79 -12.47 -11.85
CA LEU A 66 17.44 -11.52 -12.74
C LEU A 66 18.42 -10.65 -11.94
N PRO A 67 19.67 -10.45 -12.40
CA PRO A 67 20.61 -9.56 -11.73
C PRO A 67 20.12 -8.12 -11.75
N ASP A 68 20.08 -7.46 -10.59
CA ASP A 68 19.54 -6.10 -10.45
C ASP A 68 20.21 -5.09 -11.40
N ALA A 69 21.53 -5.19 -11.58
CA ALA A 69 22.30 -4.27 -12.42
C ALA A 69 22.14 -4.50 -13.94
N GLU A 70 21.51 -5.61 -14.35
CA GLU A 70 21.27 -5.93 -15.77
C GLU A 70 19.89 -5.45 -16.25
N LEU A 71 19.07 -4.94 -15.33
CA LEU A 71 17.76 -4.36 -15.63
C LEU A 71 17.90 -2.87 -15.98
N ASP A 72 17.01 -2.36 -16.80
CA ASP A 72 16.93 -0.95 -17.18
C ASP A 72 15.53 -0.42 -16.97
N PRO A 73 15.28 0.42 -15.95
CA PRO A 73 16.25 0.85 -14.94
C PRO A 73 16.70 -0.28 -14.01
N PRO A 74 17.88 -0.15 -13.34
CA PRO A 74 18.36 -1.16 -12.41
C PRO A 74 17.39 -1.40 -11.26
N ALA A 75 17.20 -2.68 -10.87
CA ALA A 75 16.44 -3.05 -9.66
C ALA A 75 17.31 -2.91 -8.39
N GLY A 76 16.83 -3.45 -7.27
CA GLY A 76 17.49 -3.38 -5.98
C GLY A 76 17.00 -2.22 -5.14
N ALA A 77 17.91 -1.56 -4.41
CA ALA A 77 17.59 -0.43 -3.55
C ALA A 77 16.99 0.75 -4.32
N LYS A 78 15.96 1.38 -3.74
CA LYS A 78 15.25 2.53 -4.31
C LYS A 78 15.16 3.67 -3.31
N ALA A 79 15.65 4.83 -3.72
CA ALA A 79 15.37 6.10 -3.08
C ALA A 79 14.13 6.76 -3.71
N VAL A 80 13.66 7.85 -3.12
CA VAL A 80 12.51 8.61 -3.65
C VAL A 80 12.73 9.07 -5.10
N ASP A 81 13.95 9.46 -5.44
CA ASP A 81 14.29 9.93 -6.79
C ASP A 81 14.23 8.80 -7.82
N ASP A 82 14.66 7.58 -7.45
CA ASP A 82 14.61 6.42 -8.33
C ASP A 82 13.17 6.03 -8.71
N ILE A 83 12.25 6.12 -7.75
CA ILE A 83 10.82 5.86 -8.00
C ILE A 83 10.19 7.01 -8.79
N ALA A 84 10.50 8.25 -8.44
CA ALA A 84 9.97 9.42 -9.13
C ALA A 84 10.35 9.44 -10.63
N ASP A 85 11.54 8.96 -10.97
CA ASP A 85 12.04 8.92 -12.35
C ASP A 85 11.28 7.91 -13.24
N TYR A 86 10.42 7.04 -12.67
CA TYR A 86 9.51 6.19 -13.46
C TYR A 86 8.31 6.99 -14.02
N SER A 87 8.01 8.17 -13.48
CA SER A 87 6.91 9.02 -13.91
C SER A 87 7.31 9.95 -15.06
N GLU A 88 6.34 10.33 -15.88
CA GLU A 88 6.51 11.39 -16.89
C GLU A 88 6.76 12.78 -16.26
N ASP A 89 6.35 12.98 -15.00
CA ASP A 89 6.62 14.19 -14.20
C ASP A 89 7.30 13.83 -12.88
N PRO A 90 8.62 13.61 -12.89
CA PRO A 90 9.37 13.20 -11.69
C PRO A 90 9.27 14.19 -10.52
N ALA A 91 9.13 15.48 -10.80
CA ALA A 91 9.02 16.48 -9.75
C ALA A 91 7.71 16.36 -8.98
N ARG A 92 6.60 16.17 -9.70
CA ARG A 92 5.29 15.93 -9.11
C ARG A 92 5.25 14.60 -8.36
N GLU A 93 5.83 13.56 -8.95
CA GLU A 93 5.85 12.24 -8.32
C GLU A 93 6.64 12.24 -7.01
N ARG A 94 7.77 12.96 -6.95
CA ARG A 94 8.51 13.16 -5.71
C ARG A 94 7.64 13.81 -4.61
N ASP A 95 6.91 14.87 -4.94
CA ASP A 95 6.00 15.53 -4.00
C ASP A 95 4.92 14.55 -3.50
N VAL A 96 4.40 13.67 -4.36
CA VAL A 96 3.42 12.63 -4.01
C VAL A 96 4.02 11.60 -3.06
N LEU A 97 5.21 11.08 -3.37
CA LEU A 97 5.92 10.10 -2.52
C LEU A 97 6.25 10.69 -1.14
N GLU A 98 6.71 11.95 -1.10
CA GLU A 98 6.96 12.67 0.15
C GLU A 98 5.67 12.87 0.96
N HIS A 99 4.54 13.16 0.30
CA HIS A 99 3.24 13.28 0.95
C HIS A 99 2.78 11.99 1.62
N TYR A 100 3.01 10.83 0.99
CA TYR A 100 2.78 9.51 1.61
C TYR A 100 3.79 9.16 2.70
N GLY A 101 4.91 9.88 2.75
CA GLY A 101 6.00 9.67 3.69
C GLY A 101 6.90 8.52 3.28
N TYR A 102 7.15 8.35 1.98
CA TYR A 102 8.10 7.38 1.44
C TYR A 102 9.48 7.53 2.08
N ARG A 103 10.14 6.43 2.39
CA ARG A 103 11.46 6.38 3.01
C ARG A 103 12.49 5.70 2.14
N GLN A 104 12.19 4.50 1.68
CA GLN A 104 13.05 3.65 0.87
C GLN A 104 12.25 2.50 0.29
N GLY A 105 12.75 1.88 -0.77
CA GLY A 105 12.17 0.71 -1.39
C GLY A 105 13.21 -0.31 -1.82
N TRP A 106 12.72 -1.47 -2.23
CA TRP A 106 13.50 -2.51 -2.86
C TRP A 106 12.71 -3.24 -3.92
N GLU A 107 13.33 -3.45 -5.07
CA GLU A 107 12.76 -4.20 -6.18
C GLU A 107 13.55 -5.47 -6.45
N ARG A 108 12.85 -6.52 -6.85
CA ARG A 108 13.47 -7.80 -7.20
C ARG A 108 12.67 -8.52 -8.27
N PHE A 109 13.38 -9.08 -9.25
CA PHE A 109 12.75 -9.72 -10.40
C PHE A 109 13.29 -11.11 -10.66
N TRP A 110 12.42 -11.98 -11.18
CA TRP A 110 12.71 -13.29 -11.69
C TRP A 110 12.11 -13.43 -13.08
N GLY A 111 12.80 -14.10 -13.98
CA GLY A 111 12.30 -14.24 -15.34
C GLY A 111 13.19 -15.08 -16.22
N SER A 112 12.68 -15.44 -17.40
CA SER A 112 13.41 -16.21 -18.40
C SER A 112 14.03 -15.37 -19.52
N GLY A 113 14.04 -14.03 -19.35
CA GLY A 113 14.54 -13.07 -20.34
C GLY A 113 13.40 -12.25 -20.97
N SER A 114 13.70 -11.50 -22.03
CA SER A 114 12.77 -10.56 -22.64
C SER A 114 11.53 -11.25 -23.21
N GLY A 115 10.33 -10.83 -22.77
CA GLY A 115 9.04 -11.29 -23.29
C GLY A 115 8.60 -12.68 -22.87
N GLY A 116 9.23 -13.25 -21.83
CA GLY A 116 8.82 -14.51 -21.20
C GLY A 116 8.11 -14.32 -19.86
N PRO A 117 7.78 -15.42 -19.17
CA PRO A 117 7.26 -15.34 -17.80
C PRO A 117 8.19 -14.55 -16.89
N MET A 118 7.59 -13.73 -16.02
CA MET A 118 8.31 -12.85 -15.11
C MET A 118 7.52 -12.71 -13.81
N THR A 119 8.25 -12.60 -12.69
CA THR A 119 7.71 -12.19 -11.40
C THR A 119 8.52 -10.99 -10.89
N GLY A 120 7.84 -9.93 -10.47
CA GLY A 120 8.41 -8.75 -9.85
C GLY A 120 7.87 -8.57 -8.43
N VAL A 121 8.73 -8.23 -7.49
CA VAL A 121 8.36 -7.89 -6.11
C VAL A 121 8.92 -6.52 -5.77
N PHE A 122 8.04 -5.65 -5.26
CA PHE A 122 8.35 -4.29 -4.86
C PHE A 122 7.93 -4.14 -3.39
N VAL A 123 8.84 -3.72 -2.55
CA VAL A 123 8.58 -3.45 -1.14
C VAL A 123 9.03 -2.04 -0.84
N ASP A 124 8.06 -1.18 -0.53
CA ASP A 124 8.29 0.21 -0.20
C ASP A 124 7.98 0.48 1.27
N GLN A 125 8.87 1.16 1.96
CA GLN A 125 8.71 1.55 3.35
C GLN A 125 8.33 3.02 3.47
N PHE A 126 7.33 3.27 4.30
CA PHE A 126 6.80 4.61 4.58
C PHE A 126 6.98 4.97 6.06
N SER A 127 6.82 6.25 6.37
CA SER A 127 6.83 6.75 7.75
C SER A 127 5.61 6.33 8.56
N SER A 128 4.55 5.85 7.90
CA SER A 128 3.29 5.45 8.52
C SER A 128 2.57 4.36 7.73
N ARG A 129 1.77 3.56 8.45
CA ARG A 129 0.85 2.60 7.83
C ARG A 129 -0.16 3.28 6.89
N ALA A 130 -0.64 4.47 7.25
CA ALA A 130 -1.61 5.19 6.44
C ALA A 130 -1.02 5.58 5.07
N GLY A 131 0.22 6.04 5.04
CA GLY A 131 0.93 6.33 3.80
C GLY A 131 1.14 5.09 2.94
N ALA A 132 1.61 3.99 3.54
CA ALA A 132 1.80 2.73 2.83
C ALA A 132 0.51 2.20 2.18
N VAL A 133 -0.61 2.23 2.93
CA VAL A 133 -1.91 1.79 2.42
C VAL A 133 -2.40 2.71 1.30
N ALA A 134 -2.32 4.04 1.48
CA ALA A 134 -2.77 4.98 0.46
C ALA A 134 -1.96 4.85 -0.83
N TYR A 135 -0.65 4.70 -0.74
CA TYR A 135 0.22 4.47 -1.88
C TYR A 135 -0.14 3.17 -2.63
N ALA A 136 -0.29 2.04 -1.90
CA ALA A 136 -0.71 0.78 -2.50
C ALA A 136 -2.07 0.87 -3.21
N GLU A 137 -3.00 1.65 -2.65
CA GLU A 137 -4.32 1.88 -3.23
C GLU A 137 -4.27 2.72 -4.50
N ASP A 138 -3.43 3.73 -4.53
CA ASP A 138 -3.30 4.60 -5.70
C ASP A 138 -2.57 3.88 -6.84
N LEU A 139 -1.50 3.11 -6.56
CA LEU A 139 -0.86 2.26 -7.55
C LEU A 139 -1.85 1.28 -8.19
N ALA A 140 -2.63 0.57 -7.37
CA ALA A 140 -3.62 -0.39 -7.87
C ALA A 140 -4.65 0.24 -8.82
N ARG A 141 -5.10 1.48 -8.52
CA ARG A 141 -6.04 2.21 -9.39
C ARG A 141 -5.37 2.69 -10.67
N ASN A 142 -4.17 3.25 -10.56
CA ASN A 142 -3.42 3.74 -11.72
C ASN A 142 -3.12 2.62 -12.70
N ASP A 143 -2.69 1.45 -12.20
CA ASP A 143 -2.41 0.31 -13.04
C ASP A 143 -3.69 -0.31 -13.65
N ALA A 144 -4.81 -0.29 -12.93
CA ALA A 144 -6.09 -0.72 -13.48
C ALA A 144 -6.55 0.16 -14.65
N GLU A 145 -6.33 1.48 -14.55
CA GLU A 145 -6.60 2.41 -15.65
C GLU A 145 -5.60 2.24 -16.80
N HIS A 146 -4.32 2.03 -16.47
CA HIS A 146 -3.26 1.90 -17.47
C HIS A 146 -3.38 0.63 -18.33
N TYR A 147 -3.73 -0.50 -17.72
CA TYR A 147 -3.85 -1.79 -18.39
C TYR A 147 -5.28 -2.15 -18.79
N ASP A 148 -6.27 -1.27 -18.55
CA ASP A 148 -7.70 -1.56 -18.76
C ASP A 148 -8.12 -2.93 -18.17
N GLY A 149 -7.58 -3.23 -16.99
CA GLY A 149 -7.75 -4.52 -16.31
C GLY A 149 -8.88 -4.53 -15.30
N VAL A 150 -9.19 -5.71 -14.77
CA VAL A 150 -10.23 -5.89 -13.75
C VAL A 150 -9.60 -5.81 -12.36
N LEU A 151 -9.88 -4.73 -11.63
CA LEU A 151 -9.43 -4.53 -10.25
C LEU A 151 -10.42 -5.15 -9.27
N HIS A 152 -9.92 -6.04 -8.42
CA HIS A 152 -10.65 -6.70 -7.34
C HIS A 152 -10.22 -6.11 -5.99
N ASP A 153 -11.16 -5.48 -5.29
CA ASP A 153 -10.96 -4.97 -3.93
C ASP A 153 -11.13 -6.11 -2.91
N ASN A 154 -10.14 -6.29 -2.04
CA ASN A 154 -10.16 -7.31 -0.98
C ASN A 154 -10.57 -8.71 -1.46
N PRO A 155 -9.89 -9.28 -2.48
CA PRO A 155 -10.20 -10.62 -2.93
C PRO A 155 -10.01 -11.61 -1.77
N PRO A 156 -10.91 -12.61 -1.62
CA PRO A 156 -10.92 -13.50 -0.44
C PRO A 156 -9.67 -14.37 -0.32
N GLU A 157 -8.94 -14.55 -1.40
CA GLU A 157 -7.69 -15.32 -1.47
C GLU A 157 -6.48 -14.55 -0.92
N LEU A 158 -6.58 -13.21 -0.83
CA LEU A 158 -5.53 -12.35 -0.28
C LEU A 158 -5.88 -11.87 1.13
N PRO A 159 -4.89 -11.52 1.95
CA PRO A 159 -5.12 -10.89 3.23
C PRO A 159 -5.92 -9.57 3.08
N GLY A 160 -6.71 -9.23 4.10
CA GLY A 160 -7.51 -8.00 4.07
C GLY A 160 -6.66 -6.75 3.84
N GLY A 161 -7.19 -5.84 3.05
CA GLY A 161 -6.51 -4.60 2.64
C GLY A 161 -5.64 -4.74 1.39
N CYS A 162 -5.68 -5.90 0.73
CA CYS A 162 -5.04 -6.09 -0.58
C CYS A 162 -6.01 -5.81 -1.73
N ARG A 163 -5.45 -5.50 -2.88
CA ARG A 163 -6.12 -5.42 -4.18
C ARG A 163 -5.43 -6.33 -5.17
N MET A 164 -6.18 -6.86 -6.11
CA MET A 164 -5.64 -7.67 -7.21
C MET A 164 -6.19 -7.16 -8.53
N LEU A 165 -5.31 -6.95 -9.49
CA LEU A 165 -5.63 -6.66 -10.88
C LEU A 165 -5.39 -7.91 -11.71
N THR A 166 -6.33 -8.24 -12.59
CA THR A 166 -6.14 -9.21 -13.67
C THR A 166 -6.22 -8.49 -15.00
N VAL A 167 -5.25 -8.78 -15.88
CA VAL A 167 -5.16 -8.15 -17.19
C VAL A 167 -5.61 -9.16 -18.23
N ASP A 168 -6.89 -9.05 -18.65
CA ASP A 168 -7.53 -9.96 -19.62
C ASP A 168 -7.52 -9.41 -21.04
N ASP A 169 -7.24 -8.11 -21.22
CA ASP A 169 -7.17 -7.48 -22.53
C ASP A 169 -5.99 -8.02 -23.36
N PRO A 170 -6.21 -8.52 -24.59
CA PRO A 170 -5.16 -9.12 -25.41
C PRO A 170 -4.03 -8.16 -25.82
N GLU A 171 -4.34 -6.86 -25.94
CA GLU A 171 -3.37 -5.85 -26.35
C GLU A 171 -2.45 -5.50 -25.17
N ALA A 172 -3.03 -5.33 -23.96
CA ALA A 172 -2.29 -5.16 -22.74
C ALA A 172 -1.46 -6.41 -22.37
N GLN A 173 -2.00 -7.61 -22.54
CA GLN A 173 -1.25 -8.87 -22.36
C GLN A 173 -0.08 -8.97 -23.35
N ALA A 174 -0.24 -8.56 -24.59
CA ALA A 174 0.84 -8.55 -25.55
C ALA A 174 1.96 -7.57 -25.17
N ALA A 175 1.61 -6.41 -24.59
CA ALA A 175 2.56 -5.43 -24.09
C ALA A 175 3.32 -5.94 -22.85
N LEU A 176 2.65 -6.69 -21.95
CA LEU A 176 3.23 -7.30 -20.76
C LEU A 176 4.00 -8.61 -21.03
N GLY A 177 3.84 -9.20 -22.22
CA GLY A 177 4.46 -10.48 -22.58
C GLY A 177 3.61 -11.71 -22.25
N GLY A 178 2.36 -11.55 -21.81
CA GLY A 178 1.42 -12.63 -21.53
C GLY A 178 0.34 -12.27 -20.51
N PRO A 179 -0.50 -13.25 -20.12
CA PRO A 179 -1.46 -13.09 -19.04
C PRO A 179 -0.78 -12.62 -17.76
N ALA A 180 -1.32 -11.57 -17.14
CA ALA A 180 -0.71 -10.93 -15.98
C ALA A 180 -1.70 -10.74 -14.83
N ALA A 181 -1.21 -10.99 -13.62
CA ALA A 181 -1.87 -10.62 -12.37
C ALA A 181 -0.93 -9.74 -11.54
N LEU A 182 -1.51 -8.76 -10.88
CA LEU A 182 -0.78 -7.83 -10.01
C LEU A 182 -1.54 -7.73 -8.69
N ALA A 183 -0.81 -7.60 -7.58
CA ALA A 183 -1.43 -7.35 -6.27
C ALA A 183 -0.69 -6.26 -5.51
N TRP A 184 -1.44 -5.49 -4.73
CA TRP A 184 -0.93 -4.45 -3.85
C TRP A 184 -1.52 -4.60 -2.46
N CYS A 185 -0.67 -4.60 -1.45
CA CYS A 185 -1.05 -4.81 -0.06
C CYS A 185 -0.36 -3.82 0.86
N GLY A 186 -1.09 -3.20 1.78
CA GLY A 186 -0.49 -2.54 2.93
C GLY A 186 -0.17 -3.55 4.04
N HIS A 187 1.04 -3.49 4.61
CA HIS A 187 1.46 -4.29 5.76
C HIS A 187 2.29 -3.45 6.74
N GLY A 188 1.72 -3.09 7.89
CA GLY A 188 2.40 -2.11 8.76
C GLY A 188 2.76 -0.84 7.98
N PRO A 189 3.99 -0.35 8.04
CA PRO A 189 4.46 0.80 7.27
C PRO A 189 4.95 0.43 5.86
N PHE A 190 4.68 -0.79 5.38
CA PHE A 190 5.12 -1.25 4.06
C PHE A 190 3.97 -1.30 3.06
N SER A 191 4.25 -0.91 1.83
CA SER A 191 3.52 -1.29 0.64
C SER A 191 4.23 -2.46 -0.02
N VAL A 192 3.50 -3.52 -0.31
CA VAL A 192 3.98 -4.69 -1.03
C VAL A 192 3.24 -4.78 -2.35
N ALA A 193 3.96 -4.71 -3.45
CA ALA A 193 3.40 -4.97 -4.77
C ALA A 193 4.08 -6.20 -5.39
N VAL A 194 3.27 -7.05 -6.01
CA VAL A 194 3.74 -8.25 -6.72
C VAL A 194 3.11 -8.27 -8.10
N THR A 195 3.92 -8.46 -9.12
CA THR A 195 3.48 -8.64 -10.49
C THR A 195 3.91 -10.00 -10.99
N ALA A 196 3.02 -10.76 -11.63
CA ALA A 196 3.39 -11.98 -12.32
C ALA A 196 2.82 -12.00 -13.73
N VAL A 197 3.68 -12.35 -14.69
CA VAL A 197 3.32 -12.66 -16.08
C VAL A 197 3.60 -14.15 -16.28
N ALA A 198 2.60 -14.89 -16.73
CA ALA A 198 2.69 -16.36 -16.85
C ALA A 198 2.04 -16.87 -18.14
N ALA A 199 2.12 -18.20 -18.36
CA ALA A 199 1.51 -18.84 -19.52
C ALA A 199 -0.04 -18.83 -19.49
N SER A 200 -0.64 -18.61 -18.32
CA SER A 200 -2.09 -18.49 -18.16
C SER A 200 -2.41 -17.53 -16.99
N MET A 201 -3.62 -17.00 -16.99
CA MET A 201 -4.12 -16.16 -15.91
C MET A 201 -4.14 -16.88 -14.56
N ASP A 202 -4.53 -18.16 -14.56
CA ASP A 202 -4.54 -18.96 -13.33
C ASP A 202 -3.13 -19.10 -12.75
N ALA A 203 -2.12 -19.37 -13.58
CA ALA A 203 -0.73 -19.45 -13.14
C ALA A 203 -0.19 -18.10 -12.64
N ALA A 204 -0.54 -16.98 -13.30
CA ALA A 204 -0.17 -15.65 -12.84
C ALA A 204 -0.80 -15.33 -11.48
N ARG A 205 -2.08 -15.67 -11.29
CA ARG A 205 -2.76 -15.48 -10.00
C ARG A 205 -2.17 -16.34 -8.89
N GLU A 206 -1.93 -17.62 -9.14
CA GLU A 206 -1.32 -18.53 -8.16
C GLU A 206 0.05 -18.03 -7.71
N GLU A 207 0.87 -17.55 -8.64
CA GLU A 207 2.17 -16.96 -8.35
C GLU A 207 2.05 -15.72 -7.45
N VAL A 208 1.19 -14.78 -7.83
CA VAL A 208 0.97 -13.55 -7.05
C VAL A 208 0.48 -13.86 -5.63
N LEU A 209 -0.48 -14.77 -5.48
CA LEU A 209 -1.03 -15.15 -4.18
C LEU A 209 0.04 -15.70 -3.25
N ALA A 210 0.83 -16.65 -3.74
CA ALA A 210 1.87 -17.29 -2.95
C ALA A 210 3.00 -16.34 -2.59
N VAL A 211 3.44 -15.48 -3.53
CA VAL A 211 4.50 -14.50 -3.29
C VAL A 211 4.06 -13.43 -2.30
N VAL A 212 2.81 -12.93 -2.40
CA VAL A 212 2.27 -11.95 -1.44
C VAL A 212 2.25 -12.51 -0.02
N GLU A 213 1.78 -13.76 0.16
CA GLU A 213 1.76 -14.42 1.47
C GLU A 213 3.16 -14.53 2.06
N GLU A 214 4.11 -15.11 1.32
CA GLU A 214 5.49 -15.26 1.75
C GLU A 214 6.15 -13.91 2.05
N GLN A 215 5.97 -12.91 1.17
CA GLN A 215 6.60 -11.61 1.36
C GLN A 215 6.08 -10.91 2.63
N ARG A 216 4.79 -10.99 2.91
CA ARG A 216 4.23 -10.37 4.11
C ARG A 216 4.69 -11.06 5.40
N ASP A 217 4.87 -12.37 5.37
CA ASP A 217 5.37 -13.14 6.53
C ASP A 217 6.82 -12.79 6.90
N ARG A 218 7.59 -12.24 5.96
CA ARG A 218 8.97 -11.80 6.16
C ARG A 218 9.09 -10.38 6.70
N LEU A 219 8.04 -9.58 6.61
CA LEU A 219 8.05 -8.19 7.06
C LEU A 219 7.58 -8.07 8.51
N PRO A 220 8.17 -7.17 9.30
CA PRO A 220 7.66 -6.87 10.63
C PRO A 220 6.24 -6.25 10.55
N PRO A 221 5.37 -6.55 11.53
CA PRO A 221 3.95 -6.16 11.54
C PRO A 221 3.70 -4.66 11.74
#